data_88cfe0f95fa278955acde4c05845953f
#
_entry.id   88cfe0f95fa278955acde4c05845953f
#
_cell.length_a   1.000
_cell.length_b   1.000
_cell.length_c   1.000
_cell.angle_alpha   90.00
_cell.angle_beta   90.00
_cell.angle_gamma   90.00
#
_symmetry.space_group_name_H-M   'P 1'
#
loop_
_entity.id
_entity.type
_entity.pdbx_description
1 polymer ?
#
loop_
_entity_poly.entity_id
_entity_poly.type
_entity_poly.pdbx_seq_one_letter_code
_entity_poly.pdbx_strand_id
1 'polypeptide(L)'
;LMDEAFSALDPLIRVQMQDELLTLQSKMKKTIVFITHDLNEAIKLGDRIAIMKDGEIVQTGTSEEILTEPANAYVERFVENVDRSKIITASSIMADKPLVARLKKEGPEVLIRKMRERNLTVLPVVDVGNILIGEVRLNDLLKLRKEQIRSIDTVVRHEVHSVLSDTILEDILPLMTRTNSPIWVVNENREFQGVVPLSSLIIEVTGKNKEEINEIIQNAIEL
;
A
#
# COMPACT_ATOMS: atom_id res chain seq x y z
N LEU A 1 -7.17 -11.25 30.81
CA LEU A 1 -6.37 -10.04 30.98
C LEU A 1 -4.90 -10.46 31.16
N MET A 2 -4.03 -9.84 30.39
CA MET A 2 -2.57 -10.01 30.46
C MET A 2 -1.96 -8.62 30.64
N ASP A 3 -1.10 -8.48 31.64
CA ASP A 3 -0.48 -7.19 31.97
C ASP A 3 1.03 -7.36 31.86
N GLU A 4 1.65 -6.66 30.91
CA GLU A 4 3.08 -6.70 30.56
C GLU A 4 3.68 -8.12 30.51
N ALA A 5 2.94 -9.08 29.96
CA ALA A 5 3.24 -10.51 30.06
C ALA A 5 4.59 -10.92 29.43
N PHE A 6 5.13 -10.11 28.51
CA PHE A 6 6.38 -10.39 27.79
C PHE A 6 7.53 -9.45 28.17
N SER A 7 7.32 -8.49 29.08
CA SER A 7 8.30 -7.44 29.39
C SER A 7 9.63 -7.98 29.95
N ALA A 8 9.58 -9.08 30.70
CA ALA A 8 10.75 -9.72 31.34
C ALA A 8 11.49 -10.75 30.44
N LEU A 9 11.01 -10.99 29.20
CA LEU A 9 11.61 -11.96 28.29
C LEU A 9 12.69 -11.32 27.42
N ASP A 10 13.71 -12.11 27.06
CA ASP A 10 14.67 -11.70 26.05
C ASP A 10 13.99 -11.56 24.67
N PRO A 11 14.55 -10.76 23.73
CA PRO A 11 13.88 -10.44 22.47
C PRO A 11 13.50 -11.66 21.63
N LEU A 12 14.31 -12.70 21.61
CA LEU A 12 14.07 -13.89 20.79
C LEU A 12 12.91 -14.73 21.34
N ILE A 13 12.92 -14.99 22.65
CA ILE A 13 11.85 -15.73 23.33
C ILE A 13 10.55 -14.92 23.31
N ARG A 14 10.63 -13.60 23.44
CA ARG A 14 9.46 -12.71 23.33
C ARG A 14 8.73 -12.90 22.02
N VAL A 15 9.44 -12.84 20.89
CA VAL A 15 8.84 -13.03 19.54
C VAL A 15 8.18 -14.40 19.44
N GLN A 16 8.86 -15.47 19.88
CA GLN A 16 8.32 -16.82 19.85
C GLN A 16 7.04 -16.95 20.68
N MET A 17 7.02 -16.40 21.90
CA MET A 17 5.84 -16.45 22.79
C MET A 17 4.66 -15.63 22.24
N GLN A 18 4.92 -14.51 21.56
CA GLN A 18 3.90 -13.74 20.88
C GLN A 18 3.25 -14.55 19.74
N ASP A 19 4.05 -15.24 18.92
CA ASP A 19 3.56 -16.08 17.82
C ASP A 19 2.74 -17.27 18.32
N GLU A 20 3.17 -17.86 19.45
CA GLU A 20 2.41 -18.91 20.15
C GLU A 20 1.05 -18.39 20.66
N LEU A 21 1.03 -17.16 21.22
CA LEU A 21 -0.20 -16.53 21.70
C LEU A 21 -1.19 -16.28 20.54
N LEU A 22 -0.73 -15.78 19.40
CA LEU A 22 -1.54 -15.59 18.21
C LEU A 22 -2.13 -16.91 17.68
N THR A 23 -1.30 -17.96 17.66
CA THR A 23 -1.73 -19.31 17.27
C THR A 23 -2.78 -19.87 18.23
N LEU A 24 -2.64 -19.64 19.52
CA LEU A 24 -3.57 -20.07 20.54
C LEU A 24 -4.89 -19.30 20.44
N GLN A 25 -4.82 -17.96 20.28
CA GLN A 25 -5.98 -17.09 20.15
C GLN A 25 -6.83 -17.45 18.94
N SER A 26 -6.21 -17.73 17.77
CA SER A 26 -6.90 -18.13 16.54
C SER A 26 -7.73 -19.43 16.72
N LYS A 27 -7.24 -20.37 17.57
CA LYS A 27 -7.93 -21.61 17.88
C LYS A 27 -9.05 -21.43 18.91
N MET A 28 -8.78 -20.64 19.95
CA MET A 28 -9.73 -20.43 21.06
C MET A 28 -10.84 -19.43 20.74
N LYS A 29 -10.58 -18.47 19.85
CA LYS A 29 -11.50 -17.37 19.48
C LYS A 29 -12.02 -16.59 20.70
N LYS A 30 -11.16 -16.38 21.70
CA LYS A 30 -11.48 -15.65 22.93
C LYS A 30 -10.95 -14.24 22.88
N THR A 31 -11.73 -13.30 23.43
CA THR A 31 -11.24 -11.93 23.63
C THR A 31 -10.13 -11.92 24.69
N ILE A 32 -8.97 -11.38 24.33
CA ILE A 32 -7.84 -11.17 25.23
C ILE A 32 -7.66 -9.65 25.37
N VAL A 33 -7.61 -9.16 26.61
CA VAL A 33 -7.17 -7.80 26.90
C VAL A 33 -5.70 -7.87 27.30
N PHE A 34 -4.85 -7.22 26.51
CA PHE A 34 -3.40 -7.21 26.68
C PHE A 34 -2.93 -5.78 26.97
N ILE A 35 -2.17 -5.61 28.06
CA ILE A 35 -1.59 -4.32 28.45
C ILE A 35 -0.09 -4.39 28.19
N THR A 36 0.42 -3.40 27.48
CA THR A 36 1.86 -3.25 27.19
C THR A 36 2.21 -1.76 27.04
N HIS A 37 3.46 -1.42 27.30
CA HIS A 37 4.05 -0.13 26.98
C HIS A 37 4.78 -0.15 25.61
N ASP A 38 4.92 -1.33 24.98
CA ASP A 38 5.54 -1.50 23.68
C ASP A 38 4.48 -1.47 22.56
N LEU A 39 4.52 -0.40 21.76
CA LEU A 39 3.57 -0.22 20.67
C LEU A 39 3.72 -1.31 19.59
N ASN A 40 4.93 -1.82 19.34
CA ASN A 40 5.12 -2.91 18.36
C ASN A 40 4.45 -4.20 18.85
N GLU A 41 4.45 -4.48 20.16
CA GLU A 41 3.67 -5.59 20.71
C GLU A 41 2.16 -5.38 20.52
N ALA A 42 1.66 -4.17 20.83
CA ALA A 42 0.25 -3.83 20.64
C ALA A 42 -0.19 -4.00 19.19
N ILE A 43 0.64 -3.56 18.25
CA ILE A 43 0.42 -3.66 16.79
C ILE A 43 0.43 -5.13 16.33
N LYS A 44 1.39 -5.92 16.82
CA LYS A 44 1.53 -7.33 16.42
C LYS A 44 0.39 -8.20 16.95
N LEU A 45 -0.07 -7.94 18.17
CA LEU A 45 -1.01 -8.82 18.88
C LEU A 45 -2.46 -8.37 18.84
N GLY A 46 -2.71 -7.07 18.67
CA GLY A 46 -4.03 -6.48 18.85
C GLY A 46 -4.82 -6.30 17.55
N ASP A 47 -6.05 -6.84 17.50
CA ASP A 47 -7.02 -6.46 16.47
C ASP A 47 -7.46 -4.99 16.64
N ARG A 48 -7.48 -4.50 17.87
CA ARG A 48 -7.76 -3.10 18.24
C ARG A 48 -6.82 -2.64 19.34
N ILE A 49 -6.36 -1.41 19.23
CA ILE A 49 -5.44 -0.77 20.17
C ILE A 49 -6.16 0.40 20.84
N ALA A 50 -5.99 0.52 22.15
CA ALA A 50 -6.40 1.70 22.93
C ALA A 50 -5.14 2.36 23.49
N ILE A 51 -4.84 3.58 23.05
CA ILE A 51 -3.74 4.38 23.60
C ILE A 51 -4.27 5.15 24.81
N MET A 52 -3.55 5.01 25.92
CA MET A 52 -3.90 5.66 27.18
C MET A 52 -2.83 6.70 27.57
N LYS A 53 -3.29 7.78 28.17
CA LYS A 53 -2.44 8.82 28.77
C LYS A 53 -3.13 9.36 30.04
N ASP A 54 -2.37 9.49 31.10
CA ASP A 54 -2.84 10.05 32.39
C ASP A 54 -4.13 9.39 32.92
N GLY A 55 -4.31 8.07 32.65
CA GLY A 55 -5.49 7.30 33.06
C GLY A 55 -6.70 7.40 32.13
N GLU A 56 -6.61 8.15 31.05
CA GLU A 56 -7.68 8.32 30.06
C GLU A 56 -7.34 7.66 28.72
N ILE A 57 -8.36 7.15 28.02
CA ILE A 57 -8.20 6.65 26.65
C ILE A 57 -8.15 7.85 25.71
N VAL A 58 -7.02 8.02 25.02
CA VAL A 58 -6.77 9.12 24.09
C VAL A 58 -7.24 8.78 22.67
N GLN A 59 -7.03 7.52 22.24
CA GLN A 59 -7.46 7.02 20.95
C GLN A 59 -7.71 5.51 21.02
N THR A 60 -8.66 5.02 20.23
CA THR A 60 -8.91 3.61 20.03
C THR A 60 -9.11 3.34 18.54
N GLY A 61 -8.42 2.35 17.99
CA GLY A 61 -8.51 2.00 16.57
C GLY A 61 -7.81 0.71 16.22
N THR A 62 -7.78 0.36 14.95
CA THR A 62 -6.88 -0.66 14.39
C THR A 62 -5.44 -0.12 14.37
N SER A 63 -4.47 -0.98 14.14
CA SER A 63 -3.06 -0.57 13.98
C SER A 63 -2.92 0.48 12.87
N GLU A 64 -3.62 0.28 11.75
CA GLU A 64 -3.62 1.18 10.61
C GLU A 64 -4.21 2.54 10.96
N GLU A 65 -5.41 2.60 11.57
CA GLU A 65 -6.06 3.86 12.00
C GLU A 65 -5.18 4.65 12.96
N ILE A 66 -4.53 3.99 13.93
CA ILE A 66 -3.63 4.63 14.91
C ILE A 66 -2.41 5.27 14.22
N LEU A 67 -1.88 4.61 13.17
CA LEU A 67 -0.68 5.08 12.47
C LEU A 67 -0.96 6.13 11.41
N THR A 68 -2.12 6.04 10.72
CA THR A 68 -2.44 6.93 9.59
C THR A 68 -3.24 8.15 10.02
N GLU A 69 -4.03 8.04 11.10
CA GLU A 69 -4.94 9.07 11.59
C GLU A 69 -4.74 9.35 13.10
N PRO A 70 -3.56 9.80 13.54
CA PRO A 70 -3.32 10.08 14.95
C PRO A 70 -4.23 11.19 15.46
N ALA A 71 -4.96 10.93 16.56
CA ALA A 71 -5.98 11.84 17.10
C ALA A 71 -5.40 13.17 17.63
N ASN A 72 -4.12 13.19 17.99
CA ASN A 72 -3.44 14.40 18.50
C ASN A 72 -1.90 14.24 18.45
N ALA A 73 -1.20 15.34 18.72
CA ALA A 73 0.26 15.38 18.74
C ALA A 73 0.94 14.43 19.75
N TYR A 74 0.23 13.92 20.74
CA TYR A 74 0.76 12.90 21.65
C TYR A 74 0.80 11.54 20.96
N VAL A 75 -0.29 11.14 20.32
CA VAL A 75 -0.37 9.88 19.55
C VAL A 75 0.60 9.92 18.38
N GLU A 76 0.66 11.03 17.65
CA GLU A 76 1.59 11.23 16.53
C GLU A 76 3.04 10.96 16.94
N ARG A 77 3.51 11.56 18.04
CA ARG A 77 4.85 11.30 18.59
C ARG A 77 5.03 9.87 19.11
N PHE A 78 3.95 9.26 19.63
CA PHE A 78 4.00 7.90 20.16
C PHE A 78 4.21 6.87 19.04
N VAL A 79 3.65 7.12 17.84
CA VAL A 79 3.77 6.25 16.66
C VAL A 79 4.95 6.60 15.74
N GLU A 80 5.67 7.68 15.99
CA GLU A 80 6.73 8.21 15.11
C GLU A 80 7.86 7.19 14.83
N ASN A 81 8.17 6.34 15.81
CA ASN A 81 9.26 5.35 15.70
C ASN A 81 8.80 3.95 15.29
N VAL A 82 7.55 3.79 14.88
CA VAL A 82 7.03 2.50 14.44
C VAL A 82 7.44 2.22 13.00
N ASP A 83 7.88 0.99 12.74
CA ASP A 83 8.13 0.52 11.39
C ASP A 83 6.79 0.32 10.64
N ARG A 84 6.33 1.40 9.99
CA ARG A 84 5.07 1.44 9.25
C ARG A 84 5.02 0.45 8.10
N SER A 85 6.18 0.03 7.58
CA SER A 85 6.24 -0.86 6.41
C SER A 85 5.61 -2.24 6.65
N LYS A 86 5.56 -2.68 7.90
CA LYS A 86 4.98 -3.97 8.31
C LYS A 86 3.48 -3.95 8.55
N ILE A 87 2.86 -2.78 8.47
CA ILE A 87 1.47 -2.57 8.87
C ILE A 87 0.66 -1.98 7.71
N ILE A 88 1.23 -0.99 7.04
CA ILE A 88 0.58 -0.34 5.91
C ILE A 88 0.42 -1.32 4.76
N THR A 89 -0.82 -1.46 4.29
CA THR A 89 -1.18 -2.37 3.20
C THR A 89 -1.30 -1.64 1.86
N ALA A 90 -1.31 -2.39 0.75
CA ALA A 90 -1.54 -1.82 -0.57
C ALA A 90 -2.86 -1.05 -0.64
N SER A 91 -3.92 -1.55 0.02
CA SER A 91 -5.24 -0.92 0.03
C SER A 91 -5.26 0.46 0.66
N SER A 92 -4.45 0.71 1.70
CA SER A 92 -4.42 2.01 2.38
C SER A 92 -3.68 3.10 1.60
N ILE A 93 -2.76 2.72 0.73
CA ILE A 93 -1.92 3.66 -0.04
C ILE A 93 -2.23 3.69 -1.54
N MET A 94 -3.10 2.82 -2.04
CA MET A 94 -3.48 2.82 -3.44
C MET A 94 -4.33 4.03 -3.80
N ALA A 95 -4.20 4.48 -5.05
CA ALA A 95 -5.02 5.57 -5.57
C ALA A 95 -6.44 5.07 -5.87
N ASP A 96 -7.43 5.84 -5.41
CA ASP A 96 -8.84 5.59 -5.69
C ASP A 96 -9.16 5.79 -7.18
N LYS A 97 -9.98 4.88 -7.73
CA LYS A 97 -10.53 4.96 -9.09
C LYS A 97 -9.48 5.30 -10.17
N PRO A 98 -8.41 4.51 -10.27
CA PRO A 98 -7.39 4.77 -11.28
C PRO A 98 -7.97 4.63 -12.70
N LEU A 99 -7.38 5.35 -13.63
CA LEU A 99 -7.71 5.23 -15.03
C LEU A 99 -7.23 3.86 -15.56
N VAL A 100 -8.09 3.16 -16.30
CA VAL A 100 -7.76 1.87 -16.92
C VAL A 100 -7.91 1.95 -18.45
N ALA A 101 -7.11 1.18 -19.17
CA ALA A 101 -7.31 0.91 -20.58
C ALA A 101 -8.13 -0.37 -20.73
N ARG A 102 -9.25 -0.30 -21.46
CA ARG A 102 -10.10 -1.48 -21.71
C ARG A 102 -9.74 -2.11 -23.04
N LEU A 103 -9.20 -3.33 -22.98
CA LEU A 103 -8.83 -4.08 -24.17
C LEU A 103 -10.02 -4.18 -25.13
N LYS A 104 -9.77 -4.02 -26.46
CA LYS A 104 -10.78 -4.07 -27.54
C LYS A 104 -11.89 -3.01 -27.47
N LYS A 105 -11.88 -2.11 -26.50
CA LYS A 105 -12.87 -1.01 -26.41
C LYS A 105 -12.28 0.35 -26.73
N GLU A 106 -11.00 0.56 -26.45
CA GLU A 106 -10.35 1.86 -26.58
C GLU A 106 -9.11 1.74 -27.46
N GLY A 107 -9.02 2.62 -28.43
CA GLY A 107 -7.84 2.72 -29.30
C GLY A 107 -6.79 3.69 -28.77
N PRO A 108 -5.59 3.74 -29.42
CA PRO A 108 -4.46 4.56 -28.99
C PRO A 108 -4.80 6.03 -28.78
N GLU A 109 -5.59 6.66 -29.67
CA GLU A 109 -5.94 8.08 -29.61
C GLU A 109 -6.68 8.44 -28.32
N VAL A 110 -7.68 7.61 -27.93
CA VAL A 110 -8.49 7.84 -26.73
C VAL A 110 -7.61 7.70 -25.49
N LEU A 111 -6.76 6.67 -25.44
CA LEU A 111 -5.88 6.42 -24.31
C LEU A 111 -4.81 7.51 -24.16
N ILE A 112 -4.18 7.95 -25.27
CA ILE A 112 -3.21 9.06 -25.25
C ILE A 112 -3.84 10.33 -24.67
N ARG A 113 -5.06 10.67 -25.10
CA ARG A 113 -5.76 11.85 -24.55
C ARG A 113 -5.99 11.72 -23.06
N LYS A 114 -6.55 10.59 -22.60
CA LYS A 114 -6.82 10.31 -21.19
C LYS A 114 -5.55 10.34 -20.34
N MET A 115 -4.45 9.77 -20.83
CA MET A 115 -3.17 9.76 -20.14
C MET A 115 -2.60 11.18 -19.99
N ARG A 116 -2.68 12.00 -21.04
CA ARG A 116 -2.21 13.39 -21.01
C ARG A 116 -3.00 14.27 -20.05
N GLU A 117 -4.34 14.13 -20.05
CA GLU A 117 -5.22 14.87 -19.15
C GLU A 117 -4.92 14.61 -17.66
N ARG A 118 -4.31 13.46 -17.34
CA ARG A 118 -3.97 13.06 -15.97
C ARG A 118 -2.47 12.94 -15.71
N ASN A 119 -1.62 13.38 -16.63
CA ASN A 119 -0.15 13.29 -16.56
C ASN A 119 0.35 11.86 -16.28
N LEU A 120 -0.29 10.85 -16.89
CA LEU A 120 0.06 9.45 -16.71
C LEU A 120 0.94 8.96 -17.87
N THR A 121 1.95 8.17 -17.56
CA THR A 121 2.86 7.54 -18.53
C THR A 121 2.59 6.06 -18.75
N VAL A 122 1.86 5.43 -17.83
CA VAL A 122 1.50 3.99 -17.84
C VAL A 122 0.04 3.84 -17.43
N LEU A 123 -0.68 2.90 -18.04
CA LEU A 123 -2.03 2.51 -17.65
C LEU A 123 -2.13 0.98 -17.52
N PRO A 124 -2.90 0.48 -16.55
CA PRO A 124 -3.27 -0.93 -16.51
C PRO A 124 -4.23 -1.23 -17.65
N VAL A 125 -4.11 -2.40 -18.23
CA VAL A 125 -5.03 -2.95 -19.22
C VAL A 125 -5.88 -4.01 -18.58
N VAL A 126 -7.19 -3.85 -18.68
CA VAL A 126 -8.16 -4.80 -18.14
C VAL A 126 -9.08 -5.32 -19.25
N ASP A 127 -9.62 -6.52 -19.06
CA ASP A 127 -10.64 -7.10 -19.91
C ASP A 127 -12.07 -6.60 -19.57
N VAL A 128 -13.08 -7.25 -20.13
CA VAL A 128 -14.50 -6.93 -19.89
C VAL A 128 -14.95 -7.30 -18.46
N GLY A 129 -14.27 -8.25 -17.82
CA GLY A 129 -14.49 -8.70 -16.43
C GLY A 129 -13.68 -7.91 -15.41
N ASN A 130 -12.98 -6.84 -15.82
CA ASN A 130 -12.05 -6.07 -14.98
C ASN A 130 -10.81 -6.87 -14.52
N ILE A 131 -10.50 -7.97 -15.18
CA ILE A 131 -9.28 -8.76 -14.91
C ILE A 131 -8.07 -8.00 -15.45
N LEU A 132 -7.02 -7.87 -14.63
CA LEU A 132 -5.75 -7.27 -15.06
C LEU A 132 -5.06 -8.19 -16.07
N ILE A 133 -4.87 -7.68 -17.30
CA ILE A 133 -4.20 -8.38 -18.41
C ILE A 133 -2.74 -7.95 -18.55
N GLY A 134 -2.46 -6.67 -18.25
CA GLY A 134 -1.14 -6.11 -18.46
C GLY A 134 -1.12 -4.59 -18.30
N GLU A 135 -0.17 -3.94 -18.94
CA GLU A 135 -0.05 -2.48 -18.97
C GLU A 135 0.26 -1.97 -20.38
N VAL A 136 -0.05 -0.69 -20.62
CA VAL A 136 0.38 0.04 -21.82
C VAL A 136 1.11 1.32 -21.43
N ARG A 137 2.14 1.68 -22.17
CA ARG A 137 2.93 2.90 -21.97
C ARG A 137 2.58 3.96 -22.99
N LEU A 138 2.59 5.22 -22.57
CA LEU A 138 2.28 6.36 -23.43
C LEU A 138 3.15 6.39 -24.70
N ASN A 139 4.45 6.13 -24.55
CA ASN A 139 5.38 6.11 -25.69
C ASN A 139 5.05 5.05 -26.73
N ASP A 140 4.56 3.88 -26.31
CA ASP A 140 4.18 2.81 -27.23
C ASP A 140 2.87 3.14 -27.94
N LEU A 141 1.91 3.75 -27.23
CA LEU A 141 0.68 4.27 -27.85
C LEU A 141 0.95 5.38 -28.88
N LEU A 142 1.93 6.27 -28.60
CA LEU A 142 2.33 7.32 -29.56
C LEU A 142 2.95 6.73 -30.83
N LYS A 143 3.69 5.60 -30.77
CA LYS A 143 4.17 4.88 -31.94
C LYS A 143 3.01 4.31 -32.76
N LEU A 144 2.06 3.61 -32.11
CA LEU A 144 0.87 3.07 -32.79
C LEU A 144 0.09 4.16 -33.53
N ARG A 145 -0.09 5.34 -32.89
CA ARG A 145 -0.74 6.48 -33.51
C ARG A 145 0.00 6.93 -34.79
N LYS A 146 1.34 7.03 -34.72
CA LYS A 146 2.18 7.43 -35.87
C LYS A 146 2.07 6.42 -37.01
N GLU A 147 1.96 5.14 -36.69
CA GLU A 147 1.81 4.02 -37.64
C GLU A 147 0.36 3.78 -38.05
N GLN A 148 -0.60 4.61 -37.59
CA GLN A 148 -2.04 4.52 -37.82
C GLN A 148 -2.67 3.18 -37.43
N ILE A 149 -2.07 2.48 -36.48
CA ILE A 149 -2.58 1.22 -35.90
C ILE A 149 -3.66 1.55 -34.86
N ARG A 150 -4.84 0.94 -35.03
CA ARG A 150 -6.01 1.23 -34.19
C ARG A 150 -6.14 0.34 -32.95
N SER A 151 -5.51 -0.86 -32.97
CA SER A 151 -5.52 -1.76 -31.83
C SER A 151 -4.30 -1.53 -30.94
N ILE A 152 -4.47 -1.72 -29.62
CA ILE A 152 -3.40 -1.66 -28.63
C ILE A 152 -2.80 -3.05 -28.34
N ASP A 153 -3.38 -4.12 -28.86
CA ASP A 153 -3.03 -5.52 -28.52
C ASP A 153 -1.55 -5.81 -28.65
N THR A 154 -0.89 -5.24 -29.65
CA THR A 154 0.54 -5.48 -29.97
C THR A 154 1.50 -4.80 -28.97
N VAL A 155 1.03 -3.84 -28.19
CA VAL A 155 1.86 -3.09 -27.25
C VAL A 155 1.49 -3.32 -25.78
N VAL A 156 0.52 -4.21 -25.53
CA VAL A 156 0.20 -4.63 -24.17
C VAL A 156 1.35 -5.47 -23.62
N ARG A 157 1.89 -5.05 -22.49
CA ARG A 157 2.90 -5.79 -21.74
C ARG A 157 2.21 -6.66 -20.71
N HIS A 158 2.28 -7.96 -20.87
CA HIS A 158 1.60 -8.93 -20.02
C HIS A 158 2.36 -9.25 -18.73
N GLU A 159 3.68 -9.07 -18.75
CA GLU A 159 4.51 -9.23 -17.55
C GLU A 159 4.45 -7.95 -16.71
N VAL A 160 3.58 -7.95 -15.73
CA VAL A 160 3.35 -6.81 -14.82
C VAL A 160 3.41 -7.28 -13.37
N HIS A 161 3.89 -6.40 -12.50
CA HIS A 161 3.89 -6.65 -11.07
C HIS A 161 2.56 -6.25 -10.46
N SER A 162 1.91 -7.22 -9.82
CA SER A 162 0.68 -6.99 -9.08
C SER A 162 0.76 -7.63 -7.70
N VAL A 163 0.06 -7.03 -6.74
CA VAL A 163 -0.04 -7.47 -5.35
C VAL A 163 -1.50 -7.55 -4.95
N LEU A 164 -1.80 -8.27 -3.89
CA LEU A 164 -3.11 -8.28 -3.26
C LEU A 164 -3.32 -7.00 -2.44
N SER A 165 -4.57 -6.66 -2.16
CA SER A 165 -4.95 -5.46 -1.41
C SER A 165 -4.42 -5.43 0.03
N ASP A 166 -4.24 -6.60 0.63
CA ASP A 166 -3.70 -6.81 1.99
C ASP A 166 -2.18 -6.98 2.06
N THR A 167 -1.48 -6.94 0.91
CA THR A 167 0.00 -7.00 0.87
C THR A 167 0.60 -5.81 1.60
N ILE A 168 1.50 -6.08 2.55
CA ILE A 168 2.17 -5.04 3.34
C ILE A 168 3.25 -4.31 2.53
N LEU A 169 3.54 -3.09 2.94
CA LEU A 169 4.50 -2.20 2.27
C LEU A 169 5.91 -2.81 2.18
N GLU A 170 6.34 -3.54 3.21
CA GLU A 170 7.64 -4.24 3.25
C GLU A 170 7.81 -5.18 2.05
N ASP A 171 6.75 -5.89 1.65
CA ASP A 171 6.76 -6.80 0.49
C ASP A 171 6.63 -6.07 -0.86
N ILE A 172 6.04 -4.87 -0.86
CA ILE A 172 5.88 -4.04 -2.06
C ILE A 172 7.18 -3.34 -2.46
N LEU A 173 7.95 -2.86 -1.48
CA LEU A 173 9.17 -2.08 -1.71
C LEU A 173 10.20 -2.78 -2.63
N PRO A 174 10.53 -4.08 -2.45
CA PRO A 174 11.45 -4.78 -3.34
C PRO A 174 10.95 -4.89 -4.79
N LEU A 175 9.64 -4.94 -4.99
CA LEU A 175 9.06 -5.01 -6.34
C LEU A 175 9.25 -3.69 -7.09
N MET A 176 9.12 -2.54 -6.41
CA MET A 176 9.28 -1.24 -7.03
C MET A 176 10.71 -0.91 -7.41
N THR A 177 11.70 -1.42 -6.69
CA THR A 177 13.11 -1.23 -7.06
C THR A 177 13.50 -1.98 -8.35
N ARG A 178 12.70 -2.97 -8.75
CA ARG A 178 12.93 -3.78 -9.96
C ARG A 178 12.20 -3.24 -11.19
N THR A 179 11.27 -2.32 -11.01
CA THR A 179 10.43 -1.83 -12.10
C THR A 179 10.33 -0.31 -12.09
N ASN A 180 10.29 0.30 -13.28
CA ASN A 180 9.92 1.71 -13.45
C ASN A 180 8.41 1.89 -13.66
N SER A 181 7.60 0.92 -13.23
CA SER A 181 6.15 0.93 -13.34
C SER A 181 5.53 0.97 -11.95
N PRO A 182 4.36 1.59 -11.80
CA PRO A 182 3.58 1.49 -10.57
C PRO A 182 3.21 0.02 -10.29
N ILE A 183 2.88 -0.29 -9.04
CA ILE A 183 2.41 -1.63 -8.67
C ILE A 183 0.89 -1.67 -8.78
N TRP A 184 0.38 -2.66 -9.49
CA TRP A 184 -1.05 -2.87 -9.66
C TRP A 184 -1.62 -3.66 -8.49
N VAL A 185 -2.78 -3.25 -7.98
CA VAL A 185 -3.47 -3.96 -6.90
C VAL A 185 -4.62 -4.77 -7.49
N VAL A 186 -4.68 -6.04 -7.12
CA VAL A 186 -5.70 -6.99 -7.57
C VAL A 186 -6.27 -7.75 -6.38
N ASN A 187 -7.45 -8.36 -6.55
CA ASN A 187 -7.97 -9.35 -5.60
C ASN A 187 -7.49 -10.78 -5.98
N GLU A 188 -7.90 -11.78 -5.19
CA GLU A 188 -7.59 -13.19 -5.42
C GLU A 188 -8.03 -13.70 -6.80
N ASN A 189 -9.06 -13.12 -7.41
CA ASN A 189 -9.55 -13.44 -8.75
C ASN A 189 -8.82 -12.66 -9.86
N ARG A 190 -7.75 -11.92 -9.55
CA ARG A 190 -7.01 -11.01 -10.44
C ARG A 190 -7.85 -9.84 -10.97
N GLU A 191 -8.99 -9.53 -10.35
CA GLU A 191 -9.75 -8.32 -10.68
C GLU A 191 -8.99 -7.09 -10.19
N PHE A 192 -8.84 -6.11 -11.08
CA PHE A 192 -8.11 -4.88 -10.81
C PHE A 192 -8.83 -4.03 -9.75
N GLN A 193 -8.12 -3.67 -8.68
CA GLN A 193 -8.62 -2.87 -7.57
C GLN A 193 -8.07 -1.45 -7.57
N GLY A 194 -6.78 -1.29 -7.88
CA GLY A 194 -6.15 0.01 -7.77
C GLY A 194 -4.69 0.03 -8.21
N VAL A 195 -4.02 1.12 -7.93
CA VAL A 195 -2.61 1.33 -8.23
C VAL A 195 -1.90 1.93 -7.01
N VAL A 196 -0.75 1.38 -6.65
CA VAL A 196 0.17 1.99 -5.69
C VAL A 196 1.18 2.83 -6.46
N PRO A 197 1.06 4.18 -6.43
CA PRO A 197 2.01 5.06 -7.07
C PRO A 197 3.31 5.14 -6.25
N LEU A 198 4.44 5.36 -6.93
CA LEU A 198 5.74 5.52 -6.26
C LEU A 198 5.73 6.64 -5.21
N SER A 199 5.01 7.73 -5.48
CA SER A 199 4.88 8.86 -4.55
C SER A 199 4.25 8.47 -3.21
N SER A 200 3.22 7.61 -3.22
CA SER A 200 2.59 7.13 -1.98
C SER A 200 3.58 6.35 -1.12
N LEU A 201 4.40 5.49 -1.75
CA LEU A 201 5.42 4.72 -1.04
C LEU A 201 6.50 5.61 -0.42
N ILE A 202 6.99 6.61 -1.17
CA ILE A 202 7.99 7.55 -0.66
C ILE A 202 7.43 8.32 0.55
N ILE A 203 6.16 8.74 0.50
CA ILE A 203 5.47 9.42 1.60
C ILE A 203 5.50 8.52 2.86
N GLU A 204 5.09 7.27 2.73
CA GLU A 204 5.01 6.36 3.88
C GLU A 204 6.37 5.99 4.47
N VAL A 205 7.39 5.81 3.62
CA VAL A 205 8.74 5.47 4.08
C VAL A 205 9.47 6.66 4.70
N THR A 206 9.24 7.88 4.19
CA THR A 206 9.98 9.07 4.63
C THR A 206 9.22 9.91 5.67
N GLY A 207 7.92 9.68 5.86
CA GLY A 207 7.05 10.51 6.68
C GLY A 207 6.86 11.94 6.15
N LYS A 208 7.31 12.22 4.89
CA LYS A 208 7.19 13.52 4.26
C LYS A 208 5.81 13.69 3.63
N ASN A 209 5.32 14.93 3.59
CA ASN A 209 4.04 15.21 2.94
C ASN A 209 4.19 15.21 1.40
N LYS A 210 3.04 15.19 0.71
CA LYS A 210 2.97 15.09 -0.76
C LYS A 210 3.61 16.29 -1.48
N GLU A 211 3.61 17.46 -0.86
CA GLU A 211 4.18 18.69 -1.43
C GLU A 211 5.71 18.62 -1.41
N GLU A 212 6.30 18.22 -0.29
CA GLU A 212 7.76 18.01 -0.14
C GLU A 212 8.29 16.94 -1.09
N ILE A 213 7.52 15.86 -1.30
CA ILE A 213 7.91 14.80 -2.24
C ILE A 213 7.85 15.30 -3.69
N ASN A 214 6.82 16.06 -4.05
CA ASN A 214 6.72 16.63 -5.41
C ASN A 214 7.88 17.59 -5.72
N GLU A 215 8.32 18.41 -4.75
CA GLU A 215 9.51 19.26 -4.90
C GLU A 215 10.80 18.44 -5.13
N ILE A 216 10.97 17.35 -4.37
CA ILE A 216 12.13 16.45 -4.52
C ILE A 216 12.14 15.81 -5.91
N ILE A 217 10.98 15.33 -6.37
CA ILE A 217 10.86 14.70 -7.70
C ILE A 217 11.11 15.73 -8.81
N GLN A 218 10.58 16.95 -8.71
CA GLN A 218 10.80 18.01 -9.67
C GLN A 218 12.28 18.41 -9.76
N ASN A 219 12.93 18.61 -8.62
CA ASN A 219 14.36 18.93 -8.55
C ASN A 219 15.26 17.81 -9.10
N ALA A 220 14.83 16.53 -9.01
CA ALA A 220 15.56 15.38 -9.56
C ALA A 220 15.39 15.20 -11.08
N ILE A 221 14.38 15.82 -11.69
CA ILE A 221 14.11 15.76 -13.14
C ILE A 221 14.85 16.91 -13.87
N GLU A 222 15.19 17.98 -13.17
CA GLU A 222 15.92 19.14 -13.72
C GLU A 222 17.46 18.98 -13.71
N LEU A 223 17.99 17.88 -13.20
CA LEU A 223 19.40 17.45 -13.21
C LEU A 223 19.66 16.40 -14.30
#